data_664a7bc950dd2c2cf5f45db28875f070
#
_entry.id   664a7bc950dd2c2cf5f45db28875f070
#
_cell.length_a   1.000
_cell.length_b   1.000
_cell.length_c   1.000
_cell.angle_alpha   90.00
_cell.angle_beta   90.00
_cell.angle_gamma   90.00
#
_symmetry.space_group_name_H-M   'P 1'
#
loop_
_entity.id
_entity.type
_entity.pdbx_description
1 polymer ?
#
loop_
_entity_poly.entity_id
_entity_poly.type
_entity_poly.pdbx_seq_one_letter_code
_entity_poly.pdbx_strand_id
1 'polypeptide(L)'
;MEIPSKTAFSVQNLLFHSFLRLFFFVQYLVVPVTADFNVTRYNPIENIAIDCGSSVGGKSWDDRPWVGDGNGKFSLIEQQNNNNKPSVVKAASQDSLPSSVDPFPYYTARLSYSQFTYSIPLTDGQKFIRLHFCPTKYPDFGDPSKRAFFSVKAGNFILLSNFSASLHAHGEVTFFKEFCVNLDEGQRLNLTFTPSPSITDSYAFINGIEVVSMPTNLYYTSASDEGVPFVGQAQGQTYRLENNTALENMYRIKVGGGREIRPEDDTGMFRRWLNDDNRYLTKANPSALPVNTTIDLNFSSTINSYAAPKEVYTTARTMGTNKTKNENYQLTWEFPVDPAFNYFVRLHFCEFQTEITKPGDRVFEILLANASAETRADVIDWSGGNGIPVYRDYVVGIGKREKEKQQNLSIAMHPAPEWVTLYSDAILNGLEIFKLSNDVNLFGPNPDPDTTNQPGYSPPTSNKPNNNKVVFGIVGGVISGFVVLSLLCFFVYLRKRRVKDTASSKEVPVMELTKCGSSSLPSELCRYFSLAEIKRATNNLDKVFIIGVGGFGNVYKGFIDGGATQVAIKRLNPESQQGAHEFRTEIEMLSQLRHLHLVSLI
;
A
#
# COMPACT_ATOMS: atom_id res chain seq x y z
N MET A 1 -9.65 80.18 1.16
CA MET A 1 -10.78 79.45 1.77
C MET A 1 -10.99 78.20 0.89
N GLU A 2 -10.23 77.10 1.19
CA GLU A 2 -10.25 75.85 0.40
C GLU A 2 -11.13 74.85 1.10
N ILE A 3 -12.05 74.27 0.34
CA ILE A 3 -12.96 73.23 0.78
C ILE A 3 -12.28 71.88 0.46
N PRO A 4 -11.95 71.03 1.44
CA PRO A 4 -11.37 69.76 1.14
C PRO A 4 -12.44 68.79 0.64
N SER A 5 -12.16 68.10 -0.46
CA SER A 5 -13.02 67.20 -1.20
C SER A 5 -13.42 65.98 -0.39
N LYS A 6 -14.68 65.93 0.05
CA LYS A 6 -15.33 64.74 0.65
C LYS A 6 -15.48 63.55 -0.34
N THR A 7 -15.23 63.78 -1.63
CA THR A 7 -15.41 62.78 -2.69
C THR A 7 -14.30 61.74 -2.76
N ALA A 8 -13.06 62.05 -2.39
CA ALA A 8 -11.94 61.11 -2.44
C ALA A 8 -12.04 60.00 -1.36
N PHE A 9 -12.64 60.32 -0.21
CA PHE A 9 -12.79 59.37 0.89
C PHE A 9 -13.90 58.33 0.64
N SER A 10 -14.94 58.72 -0.11
CA SER A 10 -16.08 57.84 -0.48
C SER A 10 -15.68 56.80 -1.52
N VAL A 11 -14.86 57.17 -2.52
CA VAL A 11 -14.40 56.24 -3.58
C VAL A 11 -13.42 55.21 -3.03
N GLN A 12 -12.58 55.59 -2.05
CA GLN A 12 -11.65 54.64 -1.40
C GLN A 12 -12.37 53.60 -0.56
N ASN A 13 -13.42 53.97 0.18
CA ASN A 13 -14.23 53.04 0.92
C ASN A 13 -14.99 52.09 0.01
N LEU A 14 -15.51 52.58 -1.13
CA LEU A 14 -16.22 51.77 -2.11
C LEU A 14 -15.30 50.72 -2.77
N LEU A 15 -14.08 51.12 -3.11
CA LEU A 15 -13.05 50.21 -3.67
C LEU A 15 -12.58 49.19 -2.64
N PHE A 16 -12.44 49.56 -1.37
CA PHE A 16 -12.06 48.66 -0.31
C PHE A 16 -13.16 47.63 -0.04
N HIS A 17 -14.43 48.04 0.02
CA HIS A 17 -15.55 47.11 0.16
C HIS A 17 -15.76 46.24 -1.07
N SER A 18 -15.52 46.71 -2.27
CA SER A 18 -15.56 45.89 -3.49
C SER A 18 -14.41 44.89 -3.52
N PHE A 19 -13.22 45.25 -3.07
CA PHE A 19 -12.08 44.35 -2.96
C PHE A 19 -12.30 43.30 -1.88
N LEU A 20 -12.88 43.68 -0.75
CA LEU A 20 -13.23 42.78 0.33
C LEU A 20 -14.32 41.76 -0.12
N ARG A 21 -15.34 42.22 -0.82
CA ARG A 21 -16.36 41.36 -1.42
C ARG A 21 -15.81 40.42 -2.46
N LEU A 22 -14.91 40.90 -3.35
CA LEU A 22 -14.25 40.07 -4.33
C LEU A 22 -13.33 39.03 -3.65
N PHE A 23 -12.63 39.41 -2.58
CA PHE A 23 -11.78 38.53 -1.80
C PHE A 23 -12.59 37.40 -1.13
N PHE A 24 -13.72 37.73 -0.49
CA PHE A 24 -14.62 36.73 0.06
C PHE A 24 -15.31 35.90 -1.02
N PHE A 25 -15.62 36.46 -2.16
CA PHE A 25 -16.22 35.74 -3.29
C PHE A 25 -15.23 34.76 -3.92
N VAL A 26 -13.96 35.16 -4.05
CA VAL A 26 -12.87 34.28 -4.50
C VAL A 26 -12.59 33.18 -3.46
N GLN A 27 -12.63 33.48 -2.17
CA GLN A 27 -12.54 32.45 -1.12
C GLN A 27 -13.72 31.46 -1.13
N TYR A 28 -14.91 31.92 -1.51
CA TYR A 28 -16.10 31.08 -1.65
C TYR A 28 -16.05 30.22 -2.92
N LEU A 29 -15.36 30.69 -3.98
CA LEU A 29 -15.13 29.96 -5.23
C LEU A 29 -13.94 28.98 -5.16
N VAL A 30 -13.01 29.17 -4.23
CA VAL A 30 -11.92 28.23 -3.90
C VAL A 30 -12.38 27.35 -2.72
N VAL A 31 -13.61 26.86 -2.73
CA VAL A 31 -13.88 25.54 -2.18
C VAL A 31 -13.15 24.60 -3.14
N PRO A 32 -12.15 23.83 -2.69
CA PRO A 32 -11.68 22.74 -3.52
C PRO A 32 -12.91 21.88 -3.81
N VAL A 33 -13.40 21.94 -5.04
CA VAL A 33 -14.14 20.83 -5.59
C VAL A 33 -13.09 19.73 -5.66
N THR A 34 -12.89 19.03 -4.56
CA THR A 34 -12.48 17.66 -4.63
C THR A 34 -13.62 17.04 -5.44
N ALA A 35 -13.41 16.90 -6.74
CA ALA A 35 -14.13 15.93 -7.50
C ALA A 35 -13.83 14.60 -6.79
N ASP A 36 -14.64 14.23 -5.83
CA ASP A 36 -14.85 12.86 -5.46
C ASP A 36 -15.36 12.20 -6.74
N PHE A 37 -14.41 11.77 -7.57
CA PHE A 37 -14.72 10.76 -8.54
C PHE A 37 -15.28 9.62 -7.71
N ASN A 38 -16.57 9.33 -7.90
CA ASN A 38 -17.35 8.33 -7.20
C ASN A 38 -16.71 6.95 -7.35
N VAL A 39 -15.58 6.71 -6.70
CA VAL A 39 -15.17 5.37 -6.33
C VAL A 39 -16.19 4.97 -5.28
N THR A 40 -17.22 4.25 -5.72
CA THR A 40 -18.25 3.78 -4.81
C THR A 40 -17.57 2.81 -3.84
N ARG A 41 -17.31 3.31 -2.64
CA ARG A 41 -16.78 2.49 -1.55
C ARG A 41 -17.87 1.51 -1.15
N TYR A 42 -17.54 0.23 -1.06
CA TYR A 42 -18.46 -0.77 -0.54
C TYR A 42 -18.78 -0.48 0.93
N ASN A 43 -20.06 -0.55 1.29
CA ASN A 43 -20.49 -0.40 2.67
C ASN A 43 -20.97 -1.79 3.16
N PRO A 44 -20.15 -2.51 3.96
CA PRO A 44 -20.50 -3.84 4.43
C PRO A 44 -21.68 -3.80 5.40
N ILE A 45 -22.61 -4.76 5.26
CA ILE A 45 -23.75 -4.93 6.19
C ILE A 45 -23.21 -5.22 7.60
N GLU A 46 -22.25 -6.12 7.73
CA GLU A 46 -21.52 -6.34 8.95
C GLU A 46 -20.09 -5.83 8.82
N ASN A 47 -19.67 -5.06 9.82
CA ASN A 47 -18.29 -4.65 10.06
C ASN A 47 -18.00 -4.80 11.55
N ILE A 48 -17.65 -6.02 11.94
CA ILE A 48 -17.45 -6.43 13.33
C ILE A 48 -15.95 -6.58 13.57
N ALA A 49 -15.44 -5.96 14.64
CA ALA A 49 -14.08 -6.12 15.13
C ALA A 49 -14.13 -6.40 16.64
N ILE A 50 -13.71 -7.60 17.04
CA ILE A 50 -13.78 -8.11 18.41
C ILE A 50 -12.38 -8.10 19.00
N ASP A 51 -12.20 -7.37 20.10
CA ASP A 51 -11.01 -7.39 20.95
C ASP A 51 -11.16 -8.52 21.97
N CYS A 52 -10.53 -9.66 21.68
CA CYS A 52 -10.70 -10.88 22.42
C CYS A 52 -9.98 -10.80 23.77
N GLY A 53 -10.71 -11.13 24.83
CA GLY A 53 -10.18 -11.07 26.18
C GLY A 53 -10.34 -9.71 26.87
N SER A 54 -10.86 -8.71 26.18
CA SER A 54 -11.12 -7.37 26.70
C SER A 54 -12.56 -7.23 27.18
N SER A 55 -12.76 -6.51 28.28
CA SER A 55 -14.10 -6.12 28.74
C SER A 55 -14.59 -4.81 28.14
N VAL A 56 -13.71 -3.97 27.61
CA VAL A 56 -14.02 -2.60 27.17
C VAL A 56 -13.83 -2.42 25.67
N GLY A 57 -12.77 -2.99 25.08
CA GLY A 57 -12.37 -2.70 23.71
C GLY A 57 -11.66 -1.35 23.57
N GLY A 58 -11.49 -0.86 22.34
CA GLY A 58 -10.80 0.39 22.06
C GLY A 58 -10.82 0.77 20.59
N LYS A 59 -9.92 1.65 20.19
CA LYS A 59 -9.74 2.04 18.80
C LYS A 59 -8.32 1.74 18.34
N SER A 60 -8.19 1.12 17.18
CA SER A 60 -6.93 0.97 16.46
C SER A 60 -6.42 2.31 15.90
N TRP A 61 -5.20 2.34 15.39
CA TRP A 61 -4.60 3.58 14.86
C TRP A 61 -5.31 4.14 13.63
N ASP A 62 -6.07 3.31 12.93
CA ASP A 62 -6.94 3.69 11.81
C ASP A 62 -8.34 4.17 12.27
N ASP A 63 -8.50 4.48 13.57
CA ASP A 63 -9.77 4.89 14.22
C ASP A 63 -10.88 3.82 14.16
N ARG A 64 -10.59 2.59 13.75
CA ARG A 64 -11.57 1.50 13.73
C ARG A 64 -11.92 1.06 15.16
N PRO A 65 -13.22 1.01 15.51
CA PRO A 65 -13.64 0.59 16.86
C PRO A 65 -13.53 -0.93 16.98
N TRP A 66 -12.84 -1.38 18.03
CA TRP A 66 -12.79 -2.76 18.49
C TRP A 66 -13.64 -2.93 19.73
N VAL A 67 -14.51 -3.92 19.75
CA VAL A 67 -15.46 -4.16 20.86
C VAL A 67 -14.95 -5.33 21.68
N GLY A 68 -14.85 -5.14 23.00
CA GLY A 68 -14.45 -6.21 23.91
C GLY A 68 -15.47 -7.36 23.94
N ASP A 69 -14.99 -8.59 24.02
CA ASP A 69 -15.83 -9.80 24.04
C ASP A 69 -16.53 -10.05 25.39
N GLY A 70 -16.10 -9.38 26.46
CA GLY A 70 -16.72 -9.44 27.79
C GLY A 70 -18.09 -8.75 27.89
N ASN A 71 -18.52 -8.00 26.89
CA ASN A 71 -19.75 -7.20 26.93
C ASN A 71 -21.04 -7.99 26.67
N GLY A 72 -21.00 -9.32 26.54
CA GLY A 72 -22.17 -10.18 26.31
C GLY A 72 -22.83 -10.03 24.93
N LYS A 73 -22.28 -9.16 24.03
CA LYS A 73 -22.77 -8.97 22.67
C LYS A 73 -22.55 -10.19 21.78
N PHE A 74 -21.48 -10.95 22.07
CA PHE A 74 -21.13 -12.18 21.39
C PHE A 74 -21.24 -13.34 22.37
N SER A 75 -21.91 -14.42 21.95
CA SER A 75 -22.02 -15.60 22.82
C SER A 75 -20.69 -16.38 22.80
N LEU A 76 -20.03 -16.43 23.93
CA LEU A 76 -18.89 -17.28 24.16
C LEU A 76 -19.35 -18.58 24.86
N ILE A 77 -19.17 -19.70 24.18
CA ILE A 77 -19.54 -21.02 24.68
C ILE A 77 -18.25 -21.73 25.08
N GLU A 78 -18.11 -22.05 26.37
CA GLU A 78 -16.96 -22.73 26.93
C GLU A 78 -17.32 -24.18 27.27
N GLN A 79 -16.49 -25.12 26.84
CA GLN A 79 -16.61 -26.49 27.34
C GLN A 79 -15.95 -26.55 28.72
N GLN A 80 -16.74 -26.95 29.72
CA GLN A 80 -16.20 -27.24 31.07
C GLN A 80 -15.22 -28.40 30.98
N ASN A 81 -13.98 -28.14 31.40
CA ASN A 81 -12.97 -29.20 31.51
C ASN A 81 -12.97 -29.70 32.95
N ASN A 82 -13.07 -31.03 33.12
CA ASN A 82 -13.05 -31.70 34.44
C ASN A 82 -11.73 -31.49 35.23
N ASN A 83 -10.73 -30.81 34.63
CA ASN A 83 -9.40 -30.62 35.20
C ASN A 83 -9.16 -29.28 35.89
N ASN A 84 -10.20 -28.51 36.25
CA ASN A 84 -10.13 -27.25 37.00
C ASN A 84 -9.13 -26.20 36.43
N LYS A 85 -8.68 -26.30 35.20
CA LYS A 85 -7.88 -25.25 34.53
C LYS A 85 -8.83 -24.22 33.93
N PRO A 86 -8.70 -22.95 34.30
CA PRO A 86 -9.66 -21.95 33.88
C PRO A 86 -9.54 -21.64 32.37
N SER A 87 -10.68 -21.42 31.74
CA SER A 87 -10.76 -20.59 30.55
C SER A 87 -10.48 -19.17 30.99
N VAL A 88 -9.35 -18.60 30.64
CA VAL A 88 -8.92 -17.31 31.20
C VAL A 88 -8.62 -16.30 30.12
N VAL A 89 -9.24 -15.16 30.26
CA VAL A 89 -8.91 -13.93 29.58
C VAL A 89 -7.70 -13.29 30.24
N LYS A 90 -6.62 -13.08 29.54
CA LYS A 90 -5.47 -12.37 30.09
C LYS A 90 -5.03 -11.27 29.14
N ALA A 91 -4.68 -10.14 29.73
CA ALA A 91 -4.03 -9.06 29.02
C ALA A 91 -2.56 -9.41 28.76
N ALA A 92 -2.08 -9.21 27.54
CA ALA A 92 -0.65 -9.10 27.30
C ALA A 92 -0.16 -7.82 28.01
N SER A 93 1.05 -7.85 28.58
CA SER A 93 1.65 -6.65 29.15
C SER A 93 1.89 -5.63 28.02
N GLN A 94 1.56 -4.36 28.25
CA GLN A 94 1.87 -3.28 27.30
C GLN A 94 3.37 -3.20 26.97
N ASP A 95 4.23 -3.54 27.93
CA ASP A 95 5.68 -3.55 27.78
C ASP A 95 6.19 -4.61 26.81
N SER A 96 5.35 -5.56 26.41
CA SER A 96 5.70 -6.63 25.49
C SER A 96 5.40 -6.31 24.02
N LEU A 97 4.62 -5.24 23.76
CA LEU A 97 4.32 -4.79 22.41
C LEU A 97 5.24 -3.63 22.02
N PRO A 98 5.97 -3.73 20.90
CA PRO A 98 6.72 -2.60 20.34
C PRO A 98 5.81 -1.42 20.07
N SER A 99 6.31 -0.20 20.28
CA SER A 99 5.56 1.04 20.01
C SER A 99 5.20 1.23 18.53
N SER A 100 5.77 0.41 17.64
CA SER A 100 5.48 0.36 16.20
C SER A 100 4.28 -0.53 15.86
N VAL A 101 3.74 -1.30 16.81
CA VAL A 101 2.60 -2.19 16.63
C VAL A 101 1.34 -1.53 17.16
N ASP A 102 0.24 -1.62 16.40
CA ASP A 102 -1.06 -1.16 16.87
C ASP A 102 -1.46 -1.92 18.14
N PRO A 103 -1.84 -1.24 19.21
CA PRO A 103 -2.26 -1.90 20.44
C PRO A 103 -3.51 -2.78 20.26
N PHE A 104 -4.40 -2.43 19.35
CA PHE A 104 -5.65 -3.15 19.12
C PHE A 104 -5.59 -4.00 17.85
N PRO A 105 -5.98 -5.29 17.95
CA PRO A 105 -6.53 -6.03 19.13
C PRO A 105 -5.47 -6.76 19.97
N TYR A 106 -4.21 -6.36 19.99
CA TYR A 106 -3.11 -7.19 20.47
C TYR A 106 -2.76 -7.04 21.94
N TYR A 107 -3.37 -6.09 22.67
CA TYR A 107 -3.16 -5.94 24.12
C TYR A 107 -3.70 -7.09 24.95
N THR A 108 -4.80 -7.72 24.50
CA THR A 108 -5.47 -8.78 25.20
C THR A 108 -5.60 -10.02 24.34
N ALA A 109 -5.85 -11.15 24.97
CA ALA A 109 -6.15 -12.38 24.27
C ALA A 109 -7.19 -13.19 25.04
N ARG A 110 -7.99 -13.99 24.34
CA ARG A 110 -8.75 -15.09 24.89
C ARG A 110 -7.89 -16.33 24.81
N LEU A 111 -7.63 -16.97 25.96
CA LEU A 111 -6.82 -18.19 26.03
C LEU A 111 -7.57 -19.28 26.79
N SER A 112 -7.41 -20.55 26.38
CA SER A 112 -8.03 -21.69 27.06
C SER A 112 -7.25 -22.97 26.85
N TYR A 113 -7.18 -23.79 27.90
CA TYR A 113 -6.76 -25.20 27.81
C TYR A 113 -7.90 -26.14 27.35
N SER A 114 -9.11 -25.58 27.19
CA SER A 114 -10.31 -26.27 26.74
C SER A 114 -10.82 -25.67 25.43
N GLN A 115 -11.69 -26.39 24.74
CA GLN A 115 -12.38 -25.86 23.57
C GLN A 115 -13.29 -24.68 23.97
N PHE A 116 -13.30 -23.65 23.15
CA PHE A 116 -14.24 -22.54 23.25
C PHE A 116 -14.74 -22.10 21.87
N THR A 117 -15.94 -21.52 21.82
CA THR A 117 -16.60 -21.12 20.57
C THR A 117 -17.18 -19.73 20.70
N TYR A 118 -16.84 -18.85 19.76
CA TYR A 118 -17.56 -17.61 19.52
C TYR A 118 -18.75 -17.89 18.60
N SER A 119 -19.96 -17.55 19.05
CA SER A 119 -21.17 -17.65 18.23
C SER A 119 -21.65 -16.24 17.88
N ILE A 120 -21.43 -15.82 16.65
CA ILE A 120 -21.67 -14.47 16.17
C ILE A 120 -22.94 -14.47 15.29
N PRO A 121 -24.01 -13.70 15.65
CA PRO A 121 -25.17 -13.57 14.80
C PRO A 121 -24.84 -12.68 13.60
N LEU A 122 -25.12 -13.15 12.40
CA LEU A 122 -24.84 -12.46 11.14
C LEU A 122 -26.02 -12.68 10.18
N THR A 123 -26.10 -11.84 9.16
CA THR A 123 -26.92 -12.12 7.97
C THR A 123 -26.28 -13.23 7.13
N ASP A 124 -27.03 -13.83 6.24
CA ASP A 124 -26.53 -14.75 5.22
C ASP A 124 -25.54 -14.11 4.24
N GLY A 125 -24.92 -14.91 3.39
CA GLY A 125 -24.00 -14.49 2.35
C GLY A 125 -22.51 -14.55 2.74
N GLN A 126 -21.68 -14.09 1.83
CA GLN A 126 -20.23 -14.24 1.89
C GLN A 126 -19.60 -13.26 2.89
N LYS A 127 -18.63 -13.73 3.68
CA LYS A 127 -17.98 -12.96 4.75
C LYS A 127 -16.47 -13.15 4.71
N PHE A 128 -15.74 -12.05 4.93
CA PHE A 128 -14.36 -12.12 5.39
C PHE A 128 -14.32 -12.43 6.87
N ILE A 129 -13.44 -13.35 7.25
CA ILE A 129 -13.10 -13.64 8.64
C ILE A 129 -11.60 -13.42 8.78
N ARG A 130 -11.17 -12.53 9.70
CA ARG A 130 -9.75 -12.33 10.02
C ARG A 130 -9.50 -12.73 11.47
N LEU A 131 -8.52 -13.57 11.66
CA LEU A 131 -8.08 -14.06 12.96
C LEU A 131 -6.72 -13.45 13.27
N HIS A 132 -6.66 -12.63 14.32
CA HIS A 132 -5.48 -11.87 14.73
C HIS A 132 -4.73 -12.57 15.85
N PHE A 133 -3.41 -12.67 15.70
CA PHE A 133 -2.53 -13.38 16.61
C PHE A 133 -1.32 -12.53 17.01
N CYS A 134 -1.00 -12.56 18.33
CA CYS A 134 0.24 -12.09 18.92
C CYS A 134 0.83 -13.24 19.74
N PRO A 135 1.75 -14.05 19.19
CA PRO A 135 2.27 -15.24 19.87
C PRO A 135 3.33 -14.88 20.92
N THR A 136 2.91 -14.19 21.95
CA THR A 136 3.72 -13.81 23.11
C THR A 136 3.48 -14.73 24.31
N LYS A 137 4.29 -14.61 25.36
CA LYS A 137 4.07 -15.32 26.63
C LYS A 137 2.95 -14.65 27.41
N TYR A 138 1.90 -15.40 27.65
CA TYR A 138 0.81 -14.97 28.53
C TYR A 138 0.98 -15.55 29.94
N PRO A 139 0.66 -14.77 31.00
CA PRO A 139 0.70 -15.26 32.37
C PRO A 139 -0.12 -16.55 32.53
N ASP A 140 0.37 -17.52 33.30
CA ASP A 140 -0.21 -18.83 33.58
C ASP A 140 -0.32 -19.77 32.36
N PHE A 141 0.13 -19.35 31.18
CA PHE A 141 0.24 -20.18 29.98
C PHE A 141 1.71 -20.41 29.63
N GLY A 142 2.01 -21.59 29.12
CA GLY A 142 3.37 -21.95 28.77
C GLY A 142 3.90 -21.19 27.54
N ASP A 143 5.13 -21.50 27.17
CA ASP A 143 5.79 -20.95 25.97
C ASP A 143 4.91 -21.23 24.72
N PRO A 144 4.46 -20.18 23.99
CA PRO A 144 3.57 -20.35 22.84
C PRO A 144 4.21 -21.18 21.72
N SER A 145 5.54 -21.11 21.56
CA SER A 145 6.24 -21.91 20.54
C SER A 145 6.18 -23.42 20.80
N LYS A 146 5.92 -23.83 22.05
CA LYS A 146 5.89 -25.22 22.48
C LYS A 146 4.50 -25.74 22.81
N ARG A 147 3.56 -24.86 23.20
CA ARG A 147 2.26 -25.26 23.74
C ARG A 147 1.05 -24.64 23.06
N ALA A 148 1.20 -23.53 22.32
CA ALA A 148 0.09 -22.93 21.59
C ALA A 148 -0.12 -23.63 20.24
N PHE A 149 -0.63 -24.86 20.29
CA PHE A 149 -1.03 -25.63 19.14
C PHE A 149 -2.52 -25.91 19.22
N PHE A 150 -3.27 -25.53 18.20
CA PHE A 150 -4.72 -25.64 18.20
C PHE A 150 -5.31 -25.71 16.80
N SER A 151 -6.57 -26.05 16.73
CA SER A 151 -7.35 -26.04 15.49
C SER A 151 -8.45 -24.98 15.57
N VAL A 152 -8.83 -24.41 14.43
CA VAL A 152 -9.93 -23.44 14.30
C VAL A 152 -10.91 -23.93 13.25
N LYS A 153 -12.20 -23.94 13.61
CA LYS A 153 -13.30 -24.24 12.69
C LYS A 153 -14.23 -23.04 12.56
N ALA A 154 -14.72 -22.80 11.34
CA ALA A 154 -15.82 -21.89 11.05
C ALA A 154 -16.99 -22.70 10.52
N GLY A 155 -17.99 -22.94 11.37
CA GLY A 155 -19.06 -23.89 11.06
C GLY A 155 -18.51 -25.28 10.73
N ASN A 156 -18.74 -25.74 9.51
CA ASN A 156 -18.24 -27.03 9.02
C ASN A 156 -16.79 -26.99 8.52
N PHE A 157 -16.26 -25.81 8.18
CA PHE A 157 -14.91 -25.67 7.61
C PHE A 157 -13.83 -25.74 8.69
N ILE A 158 -12.78 -26.51 8.44
CA ILE A 158 -11.55 -26.54 9.25
C ILE A 158 -10.59 -25.53 8.63
N LEU A 159 -10.53 -24.34 9.23
CA LEU A 159 -9.66 -23.25 8.75
C LEU A 159 -8.19 -23.52 9.08
N LEU A 160 -7.93 -23.97 10.32
CA LEU A 160 -6.59 -24.25 10.83
C LEU A 160 -6.61 -25.59 11.57
N SER A 161 -5.56 -26.40 11.43
CA SER A 161 -5.42 -27.67 12.15
C SER A 161 -4.01 -27.84 12.69
N ASN A 162 -3.89 -28.17 13.97
CA ASN A 162 -2.62 -28.27 14.69
C ASN A 162 -1.70 -27.06 14.43
N PHE A 163 -2.32 -25.88 14.35
CA PHE A 163 -1.70 -24.62 13.97
C PHE A 163 -0.87 -24.06 15.12
N SER A 164 0.34 -23.59 14.80
CA SER A 164 1.19 -22.84 15.72
C SER A 164 1.37 -21.40 15.22
N ALA A 165 0.78 -20.44 15.93
CA ALA A 165 0.93 -19.03 15.60
C ALA A 165 2.40 -18.58 15.64
N SER A 166 3.20 -19.12 16.56
CA SER A 166 4.63 -18.80 16.68
C SER A 166 5.43 -19.19 15.44
N LEU A 167 5.13 -20.33 14.81
CA LEU A 167 5.78 -20.79 13.58
C LEU A 167 5.35 -19.95 12.37
N HIS A 168 4.06 -19.62 12.29
CA HIS A 168 3.50 -18.83 11.18
C HIS A 168 3.80 -17.33 11.28
N ALA A 169 4.25 -16.85 12.43
CA ALA A 169 4.66 -15.46 12.60
C ALA A 169 5.96 -15.12 11.84
N HIS A 170 6.79 -16.11 11.51
CA HIS A 170 8.08 -15.90 10.81
C HIS A 170 8.94 -14.79 11.43
N GLY A 171 8.90 -14.66 12.78
CA GLY A 171 9.61 -13.60 13.51
C GLY A 171 8.84 -12.29 13.71
N GLU A 172 7.64 -12.17 13.12
CA GLU A 172 6.76 -11.02 13.35
C GLU A 172 6.13 -11.06 14.74
N VAL A 173 5.91 -9.88 15.31
CA VAL A 173 5.26 -9.75 16.62
C VAL A 173 3.77 -10.08 16.53
N THR A 174 3.13 -9.64 15.45
CA THR A 174 1.69 -9.82 15.22
C THR A 174 1.41 -10.10 13.75
N PHE A 175 0.38 -10.89 13.51
CA PHE A 175 -0.12 -11.14 12.15
C PHE A 175 -1.59 -11.54 12.20
N PHE A 176 -2.23 -11.60 11.04
CA PHE A 176 -3.58 -12.16 10.92
C PHE A 176 -3.66 -13.16 9.76
N LYS A 177 -4.64 -14.05 9.86
CA LYS A 177 -5.06 -14.94 8.79
C LYS A 177 -6.44 -14.52 8.30
N GLU A 178 -6.64 -14.43 6.98
CA GLU A 178 -7.89 -14.02 6.36
C GLU A 178 -8.51 -15.18 5.59
N PHE A 179 -9.80 -15.38 5.83
CA PHE A 179 -10.61 -16.41 5.19
C PHE A 179 -11.87 -15.82 4.60
N CYS A 180 -12.42 -16.47 3.55
CA CYS A 180 -13.76 -16.19 3.04
C CYS A 180 -14.62 -17.42 3.23
N VAL A 181 -15.81 -17.23 3.80
CA VAL A 181 -16.83 -18.30 3.96
C VAL A 181 -18.20 -17.74 3.59
N ASN A 182 -19.08 -18.63 3.14
CA ASN A 182 -20.49 -18.29 2.99
C ASN A 182 -21.29 -18.78 4.19
N LEU A 183 -22.27 -18.00 4.62
CA LEU A 183 -23.26 -18.36 5.62
C LEU A 183 -24.61 -18.49 4.95
N ASP A 184 -25.30 -19.58 5.21
CA ASP A 184 -26.67 -19.80 4.74
C ASP A 184 -27.68 -19.08 5.64
N GLU A 185 -28.89 -18.88 5.14
CA GLU A 185 -29.96 -18.20 5.86
C GLU A 185 -30.22 -18.83 7.24
N GLY A 186 -30.34 -17.99 8.26
CA GLY A 186 -30.60 -18.40 9.64
C GLY A 186 -29.41 -19.01 10.38
N GLN A 187 -28.25 -19.15 9.74
CA GLN A 187 -27.03 -19.65 10.40
C GLN A 187 -26.35 -18.57 11.24
N ARG A 188 -25.64 -19.00 12.25
CA ARG A 188 -24.71 -18.17 13.05
C ARG A 188 -23.29 -18.57 12.69
N LEU A 189 -22.39 -17.62 12.64
CA LEU A 189 -20.97 -17.93 12.53
C LEU A 189 -20.45 -18.49 13.86
N ASN A 190 -20.15 -19.77 13.89
CA ASN A 190 -19.53 -20.45 15.03
C ASN A 190 -18.04 -20.64 14.74
N LEU A 191 -17.20 -19.85 15.44
CA LEU A 191 -15.74 -19.99 15.40
C LEU A 191 -15.27 -20.79 16.62
N THR A 192 -14.87 -22.02 16.40
CA THR A 192 -14.48 -22.96 17.45
C THR A 192 -12.97 -23.15 17.48
N PHE A 193 -12.38 -22.89 18.63
CA PHE A 193 -10.95 -23.04 18.91
C PHE A 193 -10.75 -24.27 19.79
N THR A 194 -9.94 -25.23 19.34
CA THR A 194 -9.72 -26.50 20.04
C THR A 194 -8.22 -26.73 20.22
N PRO A 195 -7.70 -26.78 21.48
CA PRO A 195 -6.31 -27.13 21.75
C PRO A 195 -5.95 -28.50 21.17
N SER A 196 -4.70 -28.66 20.71
CA SER A 196 -4.24 -29.92 20.12
C SER A 196 -4.18 -31.03 21.15
N PRO A 197 -4.84 -32.16 20.94
CA PRO A 197 -4.81 -33.28 21.90
C PRO A 197 -3.45 -34.01 21.91
N SER A 198 -2.61 -33.81 20.90
CA SER A 198 -1.31 -34.49 20.77
C SER A 198 -0.19 -33.85 21.60
N ILE A 199 -0.43 -32.65 22.18
CA ILE A 199 0.56 -31.91 22.96
C ILE A 199 0.06 -31.74 24.38
N THR A 200 0.86 -32.15 25.35
CA THR A 200 0.54 -31.99 26.78
C THR A 200 0.46 -30.53 27.16
N ASP A 201 -0.61 -30.17 27.87
CA ASP A 201 -0.90 -28.77 28.27
C ASP A 201 -0.95 -27.80 27.09
N SER A 202 -1.40 -28.25 25.93
CA SER A 202 -1.67 -27.36 24.80
C SER A 202 -2.81 -26.41 25.14
N TYR A 203 -2.75 -25.22 24.56
CA TYR A 203 -3.81 -24.22 24.69
C TYR A 203 -4.11 -23.56 23.35
N ALA A 204 -5.32 -23.06 23.20
CA ALA A 204 -5.72 -22.22 22.09
C ALA A 204 -5.78 -20.76 22.54
N PHE A 205 -5.49 -19.83 21.62
CA PHE A 205 -5.62 -18.39 21.86
C PHE A 205 -6.03 -17.62 20.63
N ILE A 206 -6.58 -16.43 20.86
CA ILE A 206 -6.94 -15.46 19.84
C ILE A 206 -6.90 -14.04 20.44
N ASN A 207 -6.33 -13.09 19.71
CA ASN A 207 -6.27 -11.68 20.12
C ASN A 207 -7.44 -10.88 19.54
N GLY A 208 -7.80 -11.10 18.28
CA GLY A 208 -8.89 -10.39 17.66
C GLY A 208 -9.58 -11.17 16.56
N ILE A 209 -10.85 -10.88 16.37
CA ILE A 209 -11.67 -11.47 15.30
C ILE A 209 -12.34 -10.33 14.55
N GLU A 210 -12.15 -10.29 13.22
CA GLU A 210 -12.94 -9.43 12.36
C GLU A 210 -13.89 -10.26 11.51
N VAL A 211 -15.11 -9.74 11.33
CA VAL A 211 -16.08 -10.26 10.35
C VAL A 211 -16.61 -9.09 9.52
N VAL A 212 -16.41 -9.16 8.21
CA VAL A 212 -16.82 -8.12 7.28
C VAL A 212 -17.64 -8.75 6.16
N SER A 213 -18.85 -8.27 5.91
CA SER A 213 -19.66 -8.74 4.77
C SER A 213 -18.96 -8.42 3.46
N MET A 214 -19.02 -9.36 2.53
CA MET A 214 -18.48 -9.21 1.18
C MET A 214 -19.57 -8.81 0.19
N PRO A 215 -19.24 -8.11 -0.90
CA PRO A 215 -20.11 -8.05 -2.06
C PRO A 215 -20.39 -9.45 -2.60
N THR A 216 -21.63 -9.72 -2.99
CA THR A 216 -22.01 -11.02 -3.55
C THR A 216 -21.15 -11.34 -4.76
N ASN A 217 -20.59 -12.53 -4.78
CA ASN A 217 -19.74 -13.07 -5.86
C ASN A 217 -18.46 -12.28 -6.14
N LEU A 218 -17.91 -11.55 -5.15
CA LEU A 218 -16.63 -10.88 -5.33
C LEU A 218 -15.52 -11.88 -5.73
N TYR A 219 -15.49 -13.06 -5.12
CA TYR A 219 -14.54 -14.16 -5.42
C TYR A 219 -15.24 -15.48 -5.76
N TYR A 220 -16.55 -15.52 -5.79
CA TYR A 220 -17.35 -16.70 -6.04
C TYR A 220 -18.02 -16.63 -7.41
N THR A 221 -18.27 -17.78 -8.00
CA THR A 221 -18.96 -17.88 -9.29
C THR A 221 -20.45 -17.68 -9.11
N SER A 222 -21.05 -16.79 -9.90
CA SER A 222 -22.50 -16.61 -9.88
C SER A 222 -23.22 -17.84 -10.43
N ALA A 223 -24.52 -17.98 -10.13
CA ALA A 223 -25.31 -19.12 -10.61
C ALA A 223 -25.40 -19.15 -12.16
N SER A 224 -25.30 -18.00 -12.81
CA SER A 224 -25.38 -17.85 -14.27
C SER A 224 -24.06 -18.07 -14.99
N ASP A 225 -22.91 -18.06 -14.27
CA ASP A 225 -21.58 -18.13 -14.88
C ASP A 225 -21.12 -19.59 -15.02
N GLU A 226 -20.38 -19.88 -16.08
CA GLU A 226 -19.82 -21.22 -16.33
C GLU A 226 -18.64 -21.57 -15.40
N GLY A 227 -18.11 -20.59 -14.69
CA GLY A 227 -16.92 -20.72 -13.84
C GLY A 227 -15.71 -20.06 -14.47
N VAL A 228 -14.56 -20.19 -13.81
CA VAL A 228 -13.28 -19.62 -14.25
C VAL A 228 -12.41 -20.71 -14.89
N PRO A 229 -11.49 -20.36 -15.83
CA PRO A 229 -10.59 -21.33 -16.45
C PRO A 229 -9.80 -22.15 -15.42
N PHE A 230 -9.78 -23.47 -15.59
CA PHE A 230 -9.00 -24.37 -14.75
C PHE A 230 -7.68 -24.71 -15.47
N VAL A 231 -6.62 -23.99 -15.10
CA VAL A 231 -5.32 -24.02 -15.76
C VAL A 231 -4.61 -25.35 -15.51
N GLY A 232 -3.98 -25.89 -16.56
CA GLY A 232 -3.27 -27.19 -16.48
C GLY A 232 -4.18 -28.41 -16.62
N GLN A 233 -5.48 -28.22 -16.85
CA GLN A 233 -6.45 -29.27 -17.17
C GLN A 233 -6.74 -29.31 -18.68
N ALA A 234 -7.67 -30.17 -19.09
CA ALA A 234 -8.09 -30.23 -20.47
C ALA A 234 -8.60 -28.86 -20.96
N GLN A 235 -8.32 -28.56 -22.24
CA GLN A 235 -8.68 -27.26 -22.81
C GLN A 235 -10.20 -27.00 -22.67
N GLY A 236 -10.54 -25.80 -22.20
CA GLY A 236 -11.93 -25.38 -21.97
C GLY A 236 -12.56 -25.87 -20.66
N GLN A 237 -11.82 -26.58 -19.80
CA GLN A 237 -12.34 -26.96 -18.49
C GLN A 237 -12.41 -25.72 -17.59
N THR A 238 -13.57 -25.52 -16.95
CA THR A 238 -13.81 -24.45 -15.99
C THR A 238 -13.96 -25.02 -14.56
N TYR A 239 -13.69 -24.16 -13.59
CA TYR A 239 -13.88 -24.44 -12.16
C TYR A 239 -14.92 -23.46 -11.59
N ARG A 240 -15.92 -24.00 -10.89
CA ARG A 240 -16.93 -23.19 -10.21
C ARG A 240 -16.57 -23.01 -8.73
N LEU A 241 -16.40 -21.77 -8.32
CA LEU A 241 -16.25 -21.45 -6.89
C LEU A 241 -17.64 -21.27 -6.28
N GLU A 242 -18.17 -22.32 -5.73
CA GLU A 242 -19.50 -22.33 -5.12
C GLU A 242 -19.46 -21.90 -3.64
N ASN A 243 -20.61 -21.54 -3.08
CA ASN A 243 -20.76 -21.09 -1.70
C ASN A 243 -20.34 -22.12 -0.65
N ASN A 244 -20.23 -23.39 -1.02
CA ASN A 244 -19.74 -24.48 -0.18
C ASN A 244 -18.20 -24.58 -0.15
N THR A 245 -17.50 -23.64 -0.77
CA THR A 245 -16.04 -23.54 -0.80
C THR A 245 -15.59 -22.44 0.16
N ALA A 246 -14.69 -22.77 1.10
CA ALA A 246 -14.00 -21.75 1.89
C ALA A 246 -12.67 -21.36 1.21
N LEU A 247 -12.28 -20.11 1.36
CA LEU A 247 -11.03 -19.57 0.78
C LEU A 247 -10.13 -19.06 1.90
N GLU A 248 -8.81 -19.27 1.78
CA GLU A 248 -7.79 -18.61 2.61
C GLU A 248 -6.98 -17.65 1.75
N ASN A 249 -6.94 -16.36 2.09
CA ASN A 249 -6.07 -15.41 1.42
C ASN A 249 -4.61 -15.73 1.73
N MET A 250 -3.86 -16.13 0.71
CA MET A 250 -2.43 -16.40 0.81
C MET A 250 -1.62 -15.14 0.47
N TYR A 251 -2.01 -14.45 -0.60
CA TYR A 251 -1.32 -13.26 -1.09
C TYR A 251 -2.32 -12.26 -1.67
N ARG A 252 -2.10 -10.99 -1.35
CA ARG A 252 -2.78 -9.85 -1.98
C ARG A 252 -1.75 -8.76 -2.20
N ILE A 253 -1.34 -8.58 -3.46
CA ILE A 253 -0.17 -7.80 -3.84
C ILE A 253 -0.55 -6.67 -4.79
N LYS A 254 -0.12 -5.46 -4.45
CA LYS A 254 -0.06 -4.35 -5.38
C LYS A 254 1.28 -4.38 -6.10
N VAL A 255 1.27 -4.49 -7.42
CA VAL A 255 2.47 -4.61 -8.25
C VAL A 255 2.96 -3.23 -8.70
N GLY A 256 4.28 -3.04 -8.74
CA GLY A 256 4.91 -1.80 -9.24
C GLY A 256 5.43 -0.85 -8.18
N GLY A 257 5.55 -1.30 -6.92
CA GLY A 257 6.20 -0.52 -5.88
C GLY A 257 5.32 0.54 -5.20
N GLY A 258 5.95 1.51 -4.55
CA GLY A 258 5.28 2.49 -3.73
C GLY A 258 4.95 1.97 -2.33
N ARG A 259 4.01 2.61 -1.64
CA ARG A 259 3.56 2.21 -0.31
C ARG A 259 2.52 1.09 -0.41
N GLU A 260 2.48 0.17 0.56
CA GLU A 260 1.37 -0.78 0.70
C GLU A 260 0.05 -0.03 0.96
N ILE A 261 -1.07 -0.67 0.63
CA ILE A 261 -2.39 -0.12 0.90
C ILE A 261 -2.89 -0.73 2.21
N ARG A 262 -3.13 0.13 3.17
CA ARG A 262 -3.60 -0.25 4.50
C ARG A 262 -5.10 -0.58 4.47
N PRO A 263 -5.62 -1.30 5.47
CA PRO A 263 -7.04 -1.65 5.54
C PRO A 263 -7.99 -0.46 5.44
N GLU A 264 -7.67 0.67 6.06
CA GLU A 264 -8.47 1.89 6.01
C GLU A 264 -8.50 2.57 4.63
N ASP A 265 -7.44 2.37 3.84
CA ASP A 265 -7.30 2.91 2.48
C ASP A 265 -7.96 1.99 1.42
N ASP A 266 -8.43 0.77 1.80
CA ASP A 266 -9.15 -0.14 0.91
C ASP A 266 -10.57 0.36 0.59
N THR A 267 -11.20 -0.28 -0.35
CA THR A 267 -12.51 0.06 -0.91
C THR A 267 -13.72 -0.28 -0.02
N GLY A 268 -13.52 -0.39 1.30
CA GLY A 268 -14.57 -0.59 2.31
C GLY A 268 -14.61 -1.98 2.92
N MET A 269 -13.78 -2.91 2.47
CA MET A 269 -13.69 -4.27 3.00
C MET A 269 -12.49 -4.48 3.93
N PHE A 270 -11.69 -3.44 4.16
CA PHE A 270 -10.53 -3.45 5.06
C PHE A 270 -9.48 -4.49 4.67
N ARG A 271 -9.27 -4.73 3.35
CA ARG A 271 -8.24 -5.61 2.83
C ARG A 271 -6.89 -4.90 2.86
N ARG A 272 -5.84 -5.64 3.19
CA ARG A 272 -4.47 -5.15 3.11
C ARG A 272 -3.84 -5.60 1.79
N TRP A 273 -3.22 -4.65 1.07
CA TRP A 273 -2.48 -4.91 -0.15
C TRP A 273 -1.00 -4.67 0.08
N LEU A 274 -0.23 -5.73 -0.01
CA LEU A 274 1.22 -5.66 0.17
C LEU A 274 1.88 -5.17 -1.12
N ASN A 275 3.11 -4.67 -1.01
CA ASN A 275 3.91 -4.37 -2.18
C ASN A 275 4.56 -5.64 -2.74
N ASP A 276 4.77 -5.67 -4.05
CA ASP A 276 5.59 -6.67 -4.71
C ASP A 276 7.07 -6.33 -4.56
N ASP A 277 7.59 -6.37 -3.36
CA ASP A 277 9.03 -6.27 -3.19
C ASP A 277 9.75 -7.43 -3.92
N ASN A 278 11.07 -7.33 -4.04
CA ASN A 278 11.86 -8.30 -4.80
C ASN A 278 11.83 -9.73 -4.23
N ARG A 279 11.05 -10.00 -3.18
CA ARG A 279 10.97 -11.33 -2.56
C ARG A 279 10.34 -12.39 -3.44
N TYR A 280 9.37 -11.99 -4.25
CA TYR A 280 8.62 -12.91 -5.10
C TYR A 280 9.11 -12.91 -6.55
N LEU A 281 9.87 -11.91 -6.96
CA LEU A 281 10.43 -11.80 -8.31
C LEU A 281 11.66 -12.70 -8.47
N THR A 282 11.63 -13.64 -9.42
CA THR A 282 12.67 -14.69 -9.52
C THR A 282 13.83 -14.36 -10.44
N LYS A 283 13.63 -13.60 -11.47
CA LYS A 283 14.71 -13.26 -12.43
C LYS A 283 14.41 -11.92 -13.02
N ALA A 284 15.16 -10.95 -12.79
CA ALA A 284 15.07 -9.89 -13.74
C ALA A 284 15.34 -8.52 -13.21
N ASN A 285 15.44 -7.60 -14.12
CA ASN A 285 15.24 -6.17 -13.93
C ASN A 285 13.89 -5.78 -14.54
N PRO A 286 12.74 -6.17 -13.95
CA PRO A 286 11.48 -5.64 -14.43
C PRO A 286 11.42 -4.16 -14.12
N SER A 287 10.92 -3.38 -15.06
CA SER A 287 10.69 -1.97 -14.85
C SER A 287 9.43 -1.79 -14.00
N ALA A 288 9.57 -1.17 -12.82
CA ALA A 288 8.40 -0.61 -12.15
C ALA A 288 8.01 0.66 -12.89
N LEU A 289 6.77 0.74 -13.36
CA LEU A 289 6.27 1.98 -13.93
C LEU A 289 6.09 3.04 -12.84
N PRO A 290 6.38 4.31 -13.11
CA PRO A 290 6.03 5.39 -12.22
C PRO A 290 4.54 5.36 -11.91
N VAL A 291 4.18 5.67 -10.65
CA VAL A 291 2.77 5.81 -10.26
C VAL A 291 2.12 6.88 -11.14
N ASN A 292 1.10 6.52 -11.89
CA ASN A 292 0.34 7.49 -12.66
C ASN A 292 -0.75 8.13 -11.78
N THR A 293 -0.48 9.31 -11.26
CA THR A 293 -1.41 10.06 -10.41
C THR A 293 -2.41 10.91 -11.20
N THR A 294 -2.23 11.01 -12.52
CA THR A 294 -3.01 11.90 -13.39
C THR A 294 -4.06 11.18 -14.20
N ILE A 295 -4.00 9.85 -14.29
CA ILE A 295 -4.98 9.09 -15.04
C ILE A 295 -6.31 9.02 -14.27
N ASP A 296 -7.38 9.33 -14.98
CA ASP A 296 -8.73 9.11 -14.51
C ASP A 296 -9.15 7.67 -14.85
N LEU A 297 -9.32 6.85 -13.81
CA LEU A 297 -9.78 5.48 -13.99
C LEU A 297 -11.27 5.47 -14.32
N ASN A 298 -11.61 4.80 -15.41
CA ASN A 298 -12.99 4.57 -15.82
C ASN A 298 -13.37 3.12 -15.52
N PHE A 299 -14.07 2.89 -14.41
CA PHE A 299 -14.59 1.57 -14.06
C PHE A 299 -15.78 1.25 -14.97
N SER A 300 -15.64 0.22 -15.78
CA SER A 300 -16.69 -0.26 -16.68
C SER A 300 -17.85 -0.93 -15.88
N SER A 301 -18.96 -1.19 -16.54
CA SER A 301 -20.06 -1.96 -15.94
C SER A 301 -19.68 -3.41 -15.60
N THR A 302 -18.56 -3.89 -16.11
CA THR A 302 -18.08 -5.27 -15.91
C THR A 302 -17.19 -5.42 -14.67
N ILE A 303 -16.64 -4.32 -14.13
CA ILE A 303 -15.81 -4.35 -12.94
C ILE A 303 -16.25 -3.26 -11.96
N ASN A 304 -16.61 -3.66 -10.75
CA ASN A 304 -16.98 -2.73 -9.72
C ASN A 304 -15.76 -1.99 -9.18
N SER A 305 -15.89 -0.69 -8.89
CA SER A 305 -14.83 0.15 -8.34
C SER A 305 -14.28 -0.33 -6.98
N TYR A 306 -15.03 -1.19 -6.29
CA TYR A 306 -14.58 -1.82 -5.05
C TYR A 306 -13.78 -3.12 -5.26
N ALA A 307 -13.58 -3.60 -6.50
CA ALA A 307 -12.80 -4.81 -6.78
C ALA A 307 -11.36 -4.70 -6.23
N ALA A 308 -10.71 -3.55 -6.44
CA ALA A 308 -9.45 -3.20 -5.81
C ALA A 308 -9.32 -1.67 -5.69
N PRO A 309 -8.48 -1.15 -4.75
CA PRO A 309 -8.18 0.27 -4.64
C PRO A 309 -7.58 0.86 -5.93
N LYS A 310 -7.82 2.15 -6.14
CA LYS A 310 -7.29 2.91 -7.29
C LYS A 310 -5.77 2.72 -7.44
N GLU A 311 -5.06 2.70 -6.35
CA GLU A 311 -3.60 2.57 -6.30
C GLU A 311 -3.10 1.25 -6.92
N VAL A 312 -3.90 0.19 -6.90
CA VAL A 312 -3.58 -1.07 -7.58
C VAL A 312 -3.52 -0.86 -9.09
N TYR A 313 -4.44 -0.10 -9.65
CA TYR A 313 -4.56 0.11 -11.10
C TYR A 313 -3.71 1.27 -11.64
N THR A 314 -3.09 2.06 -10.77
CA THR A 314 -2.20 3.17 -11.15
C THR A 314 -0.72 2.86 -10.94
N THR A 315 -0.39 1.62 -10.56
CA THR A 315 0.97 1.09 -10.48
C THR A 315 1.07 -0.20 -11.28
N ALA A 316 2.22 -0.50 -11.82
CA ALA A 316 2.46 -1.76 -12.55
C ALA A 316 3.95 -2.10 -12.64
N ARG A 317 4.22 -3.38 -12.96
CA ARG A 317 5.51 -3.78 -13.52
C ARG A 317 5.35 -4.16 -14.97
N THR A 318 6.38 -3.83 -15.75
CA THR A 318 6.55 -4.23 -17.14
C THR A 318 7.93 -4.84 -17.35
N MET A 319 8.18 -5.40 -18.51
CA MET A 319 9.50 -5.91 -18.86
C MET A 319 10.44 -4.79 -19.37
N GLY A 320 9.88 -3.59 -19.63
CA GLY A 320 10.59 -2.42 -20.12
C GLY A 320 10.75 -2.40 -21.65
N THR A 321 11.50 -1.43 -22.15
CA THR A 321 11.55 -1.11 -23.59
C THR A 321 12.53 -1.94 -24.42
N ASN A 322 13.34 -2.82 -23.81
CA ASN A 322 14.34 -3.59 -24.52
C ASN A 322 13.75 -4.89 -25.10
N LYS A 323 13.28 -4.82 -26.33
CA LYS A 323 12.64 -5.91 -27.07
C LYS A 323 13.46 -7.20 -27.08
N THR A 324 14.70 -7.14 -27.52
CA THR A 324 15.59 -8.33 -27.61
C THR A 324 15.77 -9.02 -26.25
N LYS A 325 15.81 -8.25 -25.17
CA LYS A 325 15.88 -8.80 -23.82
C LYS A 325 14.55 -9.43 -23.42
N ASN A 326 13.44 -8.75 -23.69
CA ASN A 326 12.10 -9.18 -23.30
C ASN A 326 11.69 -10.52 -23.96
N GLU A 327 12.09 -10.73 -25.20
CA GLU A 327 11.84 -11.99 -25.95
C GLU A 327 12.62 -13.19 -25.39
N ASN A 328 13.63 -12.97 -24.57
CA ASN A 328 14.52 -14.01 -24.05
C ASN A 328 14.30 -14.33 -22.56
N TYR A 329 13.31 -13.73 -21.90
CA TYR A 329 12.98 -14.07 -20.52
C TYR A 329 11.47 -13.95 -20.24
N GLN A 330 11.05 -14.48 -19.10
CA GLN A 330 9.69 -14.35 -18.58
C GLN A 330 9.71 -13.46 -17.34
N LEU A 331 8.78 -12.49 -17.26
CA LEU A 331 8.53 -11.73 -16.05
C LEU A 331 7.79 -12.65 -15.08
N THR A 332 8.48 -13.10 -14.01
CA THR A 332 8.01 -14.21 -13.18
C THR A 332 8.03 -13.85 -11.71
N TRP A 333 6.92 -14.15 -11.03
CA TRP A 333 6.79 -14.20 -9.57
C TRP A 333 6.63 -15.65 -9.13
N GLU A 334 7.20 -16.00 -7.97
CA GLU A 334 7.04 -17.30 -7.32
C GLU A 334 6.52 -17.12 -5.90
N PHE A 335 5.43 -17.78 -5.59
CA PHE A 335 4.74 -17.69 -4.31
C PHE A 335 4.76 -19.05 -3.62
N PRO A 336 5.41 -19.19 -2.43
CA PRO A 336 5.32 -20.41 -1.63
C PRO A 336 3.88 -20.71 -1.23
N VAL A 337 3.38 -21.89 -1.58
CA VAL A 337 2.01 -22.34 -1.30
C VAL A 337 1.99 -23.78 -0.78
N ASP A 338 0.90 -24.17 -0.13
CA ASP A 338 0.71 -25.52 0.37
C ASP A 338 0.43 -26.50 -0.80
N PRO A 339 1.08 -27.67 -0.85
CA PRO A 339 0.81 -28.67 -1.88
C PRO A 339 -0.56 -29.33 -1.68
N ALA A 340 -1.07 -29.94 -2.74
CA ALA A 340 -2.33 -30.69 -2.79
C ALA A 340 -3.60 -29.85 -2.61
N PHE A 341 -3.54 -28.56 -2.95
CA PHE A 341 -4.69 -27.67 -2.99
C PHE A 341 -4.87 -27.03 -4.38
N ASN A 342 -6.09 -26.63 -4.65
CA ASN A 342 -6.39 -25.72 -5.75
C ASN A 342 -6.27 -24.27 -5.25
N TYR A 343 -5.83 -23.38 -6.14
CA TYR A 343 -5.66 -21.97 -5.86
C TYR A 343 -6.46 -21.14 -6.85
N PHE A 344 -7.28 -20.24 -6.33
CA PHE A 344 -7.89 -19.18 -7.12
C PHE A 344 -6.88 -18.02 -7.25
N VAL A 345 -6.63 -17.60 -8.48
CA VAL A 345 -5.70 -16.52 -8.81
C VAL A 345 -6.46 -15.45 -9.57
N ARG A 346 -6.50 -14.24 -9.02
CA ARG A 346 -7.01 -13.03 -9.68
C ARG A 346 -5.84 -12.14 -10.06
N LEU A 347 -5.73 -11.80 -11.33
CA LEU A 347 -4.74 -10.88 -11.87
C LEU A 347 -5.44 -9.57 -12.27
N HIS A 348 -4.96 -8.45 -11.75
CA HIS A 348 -5.50 -7.11 -12.00
C HIS A 348 -4.67 -6.41 -13.08
N PHE A 349 -5.36 -5.83 -14.05
CA PHE A 349 -4.76 -5.13 -15.19
C PHE A 349 -5.39 -3.76 -15.40
N CYS A 350 -4.57 -2.80 -15.77
CA CYS A 350 -4.97 -1.51 -16.28
C CYS A 350 -3.84 -0.94 -17.13
N GLU A 351 -4.09 -0.68 -18.40
CA GLU A 351 -3.15 0.08 -19.20
C GLU A 351 -3.27 1.57 -18.89
N PHE A 352 -2.14 2.20 -18.61
CA PHE A 352 -2.07 3.63 -18.35
C PHE A 352 -0.86 4.31 -19.03
N GLN A 353 -0.14 3.58 -19.87
CA GLN A 353 0.92 4.15 -20.71
C GLN A 353 0.30 4.77 -21.95
N THR A 354 0.72 5.97 -22.28
CA THR A 354 0.14 6.78 -23.36
C THR A 354 0.39 6.21 -24.75
N GLU A 355 1.43 5.39 -24.89
CA GLU A 355 1.80 4.72 -26.14
C GLU A 355 1.01 3.43 -26.40
N ILE A 356 0.37 2.84 -25.39
CA ILE A 356 -0.42 1.61 -25.50
C ILE A 356 -1.91 1.98 -25.55
N THR A 357 -2.50 2.00 -26.75
CA THR A 357 -3.85 2.56 -26.93
C THR A 357 -4.79 1.70 -27.75
N LYS A 358 -4.27 0.68 -28.46
CA LYS A 358 -5.05 -0.15 -29.38
C LYS A 358 -4.82 -1.63 -29.09
N PRO A 359 -5.83 -2.50 -29.36
CA PRO A 359 -5.62 -3.93 -29.41
C PRO A 359 -4.44 -4.29 -30.33
N GLY A 360 -3.56 -5.17 -29.84
CA GLY A 360 -2.33 -5.56 -30.54
C GLY A 360 -1.10 -4.72 -30.18
N ASP A 361 -1.25 -3.59 -29.49
CA ASP A 361 -0.09 -2.80 -29.05
C ASP A 361 0.77 -3.59 -28.05
N ARG A 362 0.17 -4.22 -27.03
CA ARG A 362 0.85 -5.08 -26.05
C ARG A 362 0.10 -6.39 -25.90
N VAL A 363 0.64 -7.46 -26.48
CA VAL A 363 0.10 -8.82 -26.39
C VAL A 363 1.12 -9.74 -25.75
N PHE A 364 0.68 -10.54 -24.80
CA PHE A 364 1.55 -11.46 -24.04
C PHE A 364 0.82 -12.75 -23.67
N GLU A 365 1.58 -13.78 -23.30
CA GLU A 365 1.09 -15.02 -22.71
C GLU A 365 1.15 -14.94 -21.19
N ILE A 366 0.16 -15.53 -20.51
CA ILE A 366 0.13 -15.71 -19.06
C ILE A 366 0.27 -17.19 -18.75
N LEU A 367 1.24 -17.54 -17.89
CA LEU A 367 1.47 -18.89 -17.42
C LEU A 367 1.27 -18.94 -15.91
N LEU A 368 0.51 -19.93 -15.43
CA LEU A 368 0.32 -20.25 -14.02
C LEU A 368 0.82 -21.67 -13.75
N ALA A 369 1.71 -21.83 -12.75
CA ALA A 369 2.38 -23.11 -12.45
C ALA A 369 2.98 -23.78 -13.70
N ASN A 370 3.59 -22.99 -14.59
CA ASN A 370 4.17 -23.37 -15.89
C ASN A 370 3.15 -23.89 -16.93
N ALA A 371 1.86 -23.75 -16.71
CA ALA A 371 0.82 -24.06 -17.69
C ALA A 371 0.24 -22.77 -18.28
N SER A 372 -0.08 -22.77 -19.57
CA SER A 372 -0.66 -21.61 -20.25
C SER A 372 -2.08 -21.35 -19.72
N ALA A 373 -2.29 -20.18 -19.14
CA ALA A 373 -3.57 -19.72 -18.66
C ALA A 373 -4.26 -18.82 -19.70
N GLU A 374 -3.46 -18.00 -20.42
CA GLU A 374 -3.94 -17.11 -21.46
C GLU A 374 -2.87 -17.02 -22.54
N THR A 375 -3.18 -17.46 -23.76
CA THR A 375 -2.22 -17.46 -24.87
C THR A 375 -2.09 -16.11 -25.55
N ARG A 376 -3.08 -15.23 -25.36
CA ARG A 376 -3.15 -13.92 -25.99
C ARG A 376 -3.80 -12.89 -25.06
N ALA A 377 -3.10 -12.54 -24.00
CA ALA A 377 -3.50 -11.46 -23.12
C ALA A 377 -3.29 -10.12 -23.81
N ASP A 378 -4.35 -9.31 -23.91
CA ASP A 378 -4.33 -7.96 -24.43
C ASP A 378 -5.27 -7.11 -23.58
N VAL A 379 -4.68 -6.25 -22.74
CA VAL A 379 -5.44 -5.48 -21.75
C VAL A 379 -6.37 -4.47 -22.42
N ILE A 380 -5.95 -3.86 -23.53
CA ILE A 380 -6.80 -2.91 -24.28
C ILE A 380 -7.98 -3.63 -24.95
N ASP A 381 -7.75 -4.83 -25.50
CA ASP A 381 -8.83 -5.63 -26.09
C ASP A 381 -9.87 -6.03 -25.03
N TRP A 382 -9.43 -6.40 -23.83
CA TRP A 382 -10.31 -6.76 -22.73
C TRP A 382 -11.08 -5.58 -22.13
N SER A 383 -10.41 -4.43 -21.98
CA SER A 383 -10.94 -3.26 -21.29
C SER A 383 -11.69 -2.30 -22.20
N GLY A 384 -11.34 -2.27 -23.49
CA GLY A 384 -11.83 -1.31 -24.47
C GLY A 384 -11.06 0.00 -24.51
N GLY A 385 -10.01 0.18 -23.68
CA GLY A 385 -9.23 1.40 -23.70
C GLY A 385 -8.26 1.59 -22.54
N ASN A 386 -7.47 2.65 -22.63
CA ASN A 386 -6.51 3.07 -21.62
C ASN A 386 -7.23 3.64 -20.38
N GLY A 387 -6.72 3.37 -19.18
CA GLY A 387 -7.33 3.81 -17.93
C GLY A 387 -8.58 3.05 -17.49
N ILE A 388 -8.90 1.91 -18.13
CA ILE A 388 -10.04 1.09 -17.80
C ILE A 388 -9.58 -0.18 -17.09
N PRO A 389 -9.81 -0.31 -15.77
CA PRO A 389 -9.43 -1.49 -15.00
C PRO A 389 -10.17 -2.75 -15.46
N VAL A 390 -9.46 -3.87 -15.48
CA VAL A 390 -10.02 -5.22 -15.66
C VAL A 390 -9.29 -6.20 -14.75
N TYR A 391 -9.92 -7.35 -14.46
CA TYR A 391 -9.22 -8.48 -13.86
C TYR A 391 -9.53 -9.77 -14.61
N ARG A 392 -8.66 -10.77 -14.44
CA ARG A 392 -8.82 -12.11 -14.94
C ARG A 392 -8.65 -13.10 -13.82
N ASP A 393 -9.58 -14.04 -13.75
CA ASP A 393 -9.68 -15.06 -12.72
C ASP A 393 -9.35 -16.42 -13.28
N TYR A 394 -8.58 -17.19 -12.51
CA TYR A 394 -8.15 -18.53 -12.88
C TYR A 394 -8.17 -19.43 -11.64
N VAL A 395 -8.28 -20.74 -11.86
CA VAL A 395 -7.96 -21.75 -10.85
C VAL A 395 -6.81 -22.60 -11.36
N VAL A 396 -5.88 -22.95 -10.48
CA VAL A 396 -4.74 -23.82 -10.78
C VAL A 396 -4.53 -24.80 -9.64
N GLY A 397 -4.31 -26.08 -9.96
CA GLY A 397 -4.03 -27.13 -8.99
C GLY A 397 -2.52 -27.29 -8.74
N ILE A 398 -2.13 -27.34 -7.46
CA ILE A 398 -0.76 -27.63 -7.06
C ILE A 398 -0.71 -29.09 -6.55
N GLY A 399 -0.03 -29.94 -7.31
CA GLY A 399 0.07 -31.38 -6.99
C GLY A 399 0.88 -31.64 -5.72
N LYS A 400 0.69 -32.81 -5.11
CA LYS A 400 1.47 -33.24 -3.96
C LYS A 400 2.82 -33.81 -4.43
N ARG A 401 3.92 -33.31 -3.88
CA ARG A 401 5.25 -33.90 -3.98
C ARG A 401 5.64 -34.52 -2.62
N GLU A 402 6.12 -35.75 -2.63
CA GLU A 402 6.24 -36.60 -1.42
C GLU A 402 7.15 -36.07 -0.30
N LYS A 403 7.99 -35.04 -0.57
CA LYS A 403 8.96 -34.55 0.43
C LYS A 403 8.89 -33.05 0.68
N GLU A 404 8.04 -32.32 -0.06
CA GLU A 404 8.00 -30.86 0.02
C GLU A 404 6.80 -30.41 0.85
N LYS A 405 7.05 -29.67 1.92
CA LYS A 405 6.00 -29.04 2.74
C LYS A 405 5.37 -27.82 2.06
N GLN A 406 6.13 -27.15 1.20
CA GLN A 406 5.69 -26.02 0.38
C GLN A 406 6.18 -26.19 -1.05
N GLN A 407 5.45 -25.65 -1.99
CA GLN A 407 5.81 -25.58 -3.41
C GLN A 407 5.59 -24.16 -3.90
N ASN A 408 6.31 -23.78 -4.97
CA ASN A 408 6.12 -22.47 -5.57
C ASN A 408 5.00 -22.49 -6.62
N LEU A 409 4.01 -21.63 -6.45
CA LEU A 409 3.09 -21.25 -7.50
C LEU A 409 3.75 -20.13 -8.32
N SER A 410 4.18 -20.45 -9.54
CA SER A 410 4.75 -19.47 -10.46
C SER A 410 3.63 -18.74 -11.23
N ILE A 411 3.76 -17.42 -11.33
CA ILE A 411 2.97 -16.56 -12.23
C ILE A 411 3.98 -15.92 -13.17
N ALA A 412 3.91 -16.26 -14.45
CA ALA A 412 4.87 -15.79 -15.44
C ALA A 412 4.17 -15.15 -16.64
N MET A 413 4.80 -14.14 -17.23
CA MET A 413 4.32 -13.46 -18.42
C MET A 413 5.43 -13.41 -19.46
N HIS A 414 5.08 -13.71 -20.71
CA HIS A 414 6.00 -13.69 -21.84
C HIS A 414 5.38 -12.89 -22.98
N PRO A 415 6.10 -11.95 -23.64
CA PRO A 415 5.54 -11.19 -24.74
C PRO A 415 5.24 -12.10 -25.93
N ALA A 416 4.17 -11.79 -26.65
CA ALA A 416 3.87 -12.47 -27.89
C ALA A 416 4.95 -12.17 -28.95
N PRO A 417 5.08 -13.02 -29.98
CA PRO A 417 6.02 -12.77 -31.08
C PRO A 417 5.75 -11.44 -31.80
N GLU A 418 6.79 -10.87 -32.41
CA GLU A 418 6.76 -9.57 -33.12
C GLU A 418 5.63 -9.38 -34.14
N TRP A 419 5.21 -10.45 -34.77
CA TRP A 419 4.12 -10.38 -35.78
C TRP A 419 2.72 -10.34 -35.12
N VAL A 420 2.63 -10.46 -33.78
CA VAL A 420 1.38 -10.44 -33.00
C VAL A 420 1.27 -9.17 -32.20
N THR A 421 2.40 -8.64 -31.69
CA THR A 421 2.45 -7.49 -30.78
C THR A 421 3.33 -6.37 -31.34
N LEU A 422 2.91 -5.12 -31.14
CA LEU A 422 3.72 -3.95 -31.52
C LEU A 422 4.86 -3.74 -30.52
N TYR A 423 4.56 -3.88 -29.22
CA TYR A 423 5.52 -3.75 -28.13
C TYR A 423 5.75 -5.11 -27.48
N SER A 424 6.97 -5.63 -27.59
CA SER A 424 7.41 -6.90 -26.96
C SER A 424 7.54 -6.69 -25.44
N ASP A 425 6.42 -6.70 -24.74
CA ASP A 425 6.31 -6.37 -23.33
C ASP A 425 5.09 -7.05 -22.68
N ALA A 426 5.04 -7.08 -21.35
CA ALA A 426 3.92 -7.54 -20.56
C ALA A 426 3.68 -6.57 -19.38
N ILE A 427 2.48 -6.54 -18.83
CA ILE A 427 2.10 -5.67 -17.72
C ILE A 427 1.32 -6.46 -16.66
N LEU A 428 1.55 -6.12 -15.38
CA LEU A 428 0.72 -6.56 -14.25
C LEU A 428 0.61 -5.43 -13.22
N ASN A 429 -0.61 -5.18 -12.74
CA ASN A 429 -0.92 -4.13 -11.77
C ASN A 429 -1.12 -4.67 -10.35
N GLY A 430 -1.70 -5.84 -10.22
CA GLY A 430 -1.95 -6.47 -8.92
C GLY A 430 -2.32 -7.92 -9.05
N LEU A 431 -2.25 -8.65 -7.93
CA LEU A 431 -2.68 -10.03 -7.88
C LEU A 431 -3.23 -10.42 -6.51
N GLU A 432 -4.13 -11.39 -6.52
CA GLU A 432 -4.65 -12.05 -5.33
C GLU A 432 -4.57 -13.56 -5.52
N ILE A 433 -4.13 -14.28 -4.48
CA ILE A 433 -4.04 -15.75 -4.47
C ILE A 433 -4.78 -16.26 -3.25
N PHE A 434 -5.79 -17.09 -3.48
CA PHE A 434 -6.55 -17.75 -2.43
C PHE A 434 -6.40 -19.26 -2.54
N LYS A 435 -6.11 -19.92 -1.43
CA LYS A 435 -6.19 -21.36 -1.31
C LYS A 435 -7.65 -21.78 -1.17
N LEU A 436 -8.09 -22.75 -1.95
CA LEU A 436 -9.46 -23.26 -1.95
C LEU A 436 -9.55 -24.48 -1.01
N SER A 437 -10.65 -24.60 -0.27
CA SER A 437 -10.85 -25.77 0.58
C SER A 437 -10.99 -27.05 -0.26
N ASN A 438 -10.30 -28.10 0.19
CA ASN A 438 -10.55 -29.47 -0.26
C ASN A 438 -11.69 -30.02 0.61
N ASP A 439 -12.87 -30.17 0.04
CA ASP A 439 -14.11 -30.39 0.78
C ASP A 439 -14.30 -29.31 1.88
N VAL A 440 -14.03 -29.67 3.12
CA VAL A 440 -14.16 -28.77 4.28
C VAL A 440 -12.81 -28.30 4.84
N ASN A 441 -11.67 -28.65 4.23
CA ASN A 441 -10.35 -28.46 4.82
C ASN A 441 -9.54 -27.37 4.08
N LEU A 442 -9.00 -26.41 4.85
CA LEU A 442 -8.08 -25.37 4.37
C LEU A 442 -6.66 -25.50 4.97
N PHE A 443 -6.47 -26.34 5.98
CA PHE A 443 -5.22 -26.36 6.71
C PHE A 443 -4.05 -26.97 5.90
N GLY A 444 -2.93 -26.25 5.90
CA GLY A 444 -1.61 -26.72 5.42
C GLY A 444 -0.70 -27.14 6.58
N PRO A 445 0.48 -27.66 6.29
CA PRO A 445 1.47 -28.02 7.31
C PRO A 445 2.01 -26.76 8.02
N ASN A 446 2.41 -26.89 9.29
CA ASN A 446 3.16 -25.84 9.96
C ASN A 446 4.53 -25.65 9.28
N PRO A 447 5.02 -24.38 9.17
CA PRO A 447 6.38 -24.10 8.71
C PRO A 447 7.44 -24.82 9.58
N ASP A 448 8.59 -25.12 8.98
CA ASP A 448 9.71 -25.65 9.73
C ASP A 448 10.32 -24.60 10.66
N PRO A 449 10.70 -24.95 11.90
CA PRO A 449 11.30 -24.01 12.86
C PRO A 449 12.58 -23.34 12.36
N ASP A 450 13.32 -24.02 11.47
CA ASP A 450 14.61 -23.56 10.95
C ASP A 450 14.48 -22.64 9.70
N THR A 451 13.27 -22.39 9.22
CA THR A 451 13.05 -21.51 8.04
C THR A 451 13.06 -20.01 8.37
N THR A 452 13.56 -19.60 9.53
CA THR A 452 13.74 -18.20 9.93
C THR A 452 14.63 -17.38 8.99
N ASN A 453 15.31 -18.04 8.02
CA ASN A 453 16.14 -17.39 6.98
C ASN A 453 15.47 -17.35 5.59
N GLN A 454 14.28 -17.87 5.39
CA GLN A 454 13.51 -17.46 4.22
C GLN A 454 13.05 -16.01 4.45
N PRO A 455 13.08 -15.15 3.42
CA PRO A 455 12.57 -13.80 3.54
C PRO A 455 11.09 -13.90 3.88
N GLY A 456 10.81 -14.05 5.17
CA GLY A 456 9.48 -14.04 5.73
C GLY A 456 8.88 -12.67 5.47
N TYR A 457 7.59 -12.65 5.30
CA TYR A 457 6.75 -11.51 5.44
C TYR A 457 7.18 -10.69 6.66
N SER A 458 7.92 -9.60 6.44
CA SER A 458 8.07 -8.56 7.43
C SER A 458 6.97 -7.56 7.17
N PRO A 459 5.99 -7.37 8.05
CA PRO A 459 5.15 -6.20 7.96
C PRO A 459 6.09 -5.01 8.03
N PRO A 460 5.95 -4.03 7.15
CA PRO A 460 6.70 -2.80 7.29
C PRO A 460 6.39 -2.25 8.68
N THR A 461 7.42 -1.90 9.41
CA THR A 461 7.29 -1.10 10.63
C THR A 461 6.36 0.05 10.31
N SER A 462 5.16 0.03 10.86
CA SER A 462 4.20 1.11 10.67
C SER A 462 4.79 2.34 11.34
N ASN A 463 5.51 3.14 10.57
CA ASN A 463 5.82 4.48 10.99
C ASN A 463 4.47 5.16 11.20
N LYS A 464 4.19 5.49 12.46
CA LYS A 464 3.02 6.24 12.91
C LYS A 464 2.74 7.36 11.92
N PRO A 465 1.66 7.36 11.16
CA PRO A 465 1.41 8.40 10.20
C PRO A 465 1.09 9.68 10.95
N ASN A 466 2.00 10.62 10.90
CA ASN A 466 1.76 12.00 11.35
C ASN A 466 0.99 12.76 10.25
N ASN A 467 -0.07 12.15 9.69
CA ASN A 467 -0.77 12.62 8.50
C ASN A 467 -1.68 13.83 8.75
N ASN A 468 -2.07 14.10 10.00
CA ASN A 468 -2.90 15.27 10.28
C ASN A 468 -2.14 16.61 10.22
N LYS A 469 -0.79 16.58 10.28
CA LYS A 469 0.01 17.81 10.13
C LYS A 469 0.29 18.20 8.68
N VAL A 470 0.27 17.24 7.75
CA VAL A 470 0.59 17.53 6.34
C VAL A 470 -0.61 18.17 5.63
N VAL A 471 -1.82 17.70 5.84
CA VAL A 471 -3.02 18.30 5.24
C VAL A 471 -3.31 19.69 5.83
N PHE A 472 -3.18 19.86 7.14
CA PHE A 472 -3.27 21.19 7.77
C PHE A 472 -2.08 22.09 7.41
N GLY A 473 -0.89 21.54 7.17
CA GLY A 473 0.28 22.26 6.71
C GLY A 473 0.14 22.81 5.28
N ILE A 474 -0.41 22.03 4.36
CA ILE A 474 -0.63 22.46 2.97
C ILE A 474 -1.74 23.50 2.90
N VAL A 475 -2.87 23.27 3.57
CA VAL A 475 -3.97 24.26 3.63
C VAL A 475 -3.56 25.51 4.39
N GLY A 476 -2.87 25.38 5.53
CA GLY A 476 -2.35 26.51 6.29
C GLY A 476 -1.24 27.27 5.54
N GLY A 477 -0.37 26.58 4.80
CA GLY A 477 0.69 27.19 4.00
C GLY A 477 0.18 28.00 2.82
N VAL A 478 -0.83 27.51 2.12
CA VAL A 478 -1.45 28.25 1.00
C VAL A 478 -2.18 29.50 1.53
N ILE A 479 -2.94 29.40 2.62
CA ILE A 479 -3.64 30.54 3.23
C ILE A 479 -2.65 31.57 3.77
N SER A 480 -1.59 31.16 4.48
CA SER A 480 -0.58 32.08 4.99
C SER A 480 0.25 32.73 3.88
N GLY A 481 0.55 32.00 2.80
CA GLY A 481 1.23 32.55 1.63
C GLY A 481 0.44 33.67 0.94
N PHE A 482 -0.87 33.51 0.80
CA PHE A 482 -1.73 34.55 0.25
C PHE A 482 -1.87 35.77 1.17
N VAL A 483 -1.92 35.59 2.47
CA VAL A 483 -1.95 36.68 3.45
C VAL A 483 -0.64 37.46 3.42
N VAL A 484 0.50 36.78 3.37
CA VAL A 484 1.82 37.44 3.28
C VAL A 484 1.99 38.18 1.95
N LEU A 485 1.55 37.60 0.83
CA LEU A 485 1.58 38.26 -0.49
C LEU A 485 0.69 39.52 -0.54
N SER A 486 -0.51 39.45 0.04
CA SER A 486 -1.41 40.60 0.10
C SER A 486 -0.89 41.70 1.02
N LEU A 487 -0.24 41.35 2.13
CA LEU A 487 0.43 42.34 2.99
C LEU A 487 1.65 42.95 2.31
N LEU A 488 2.45 42.19 1.57
CA LEU A 488 3.58 42.70 0.78
C LEU A 488 3.11 43.63 -0.34
N CYS A 489 2.06 43.28 -1.08
CA CYS A 489 1.46 44.16 -2.08
C CYS A 489 0.93 45.46 -1.45
N PHE A 490 0.31 45.40 -0.26
CA PHE A 490 -0.15 46.55 0.48
C PHE A 490 1.03 47.45 0.95
N PHE A 491 2.12 46.83 1.44
CA PHE A 491 3.34 47.54 1.83
C PHE A 491 4.05 48.23 0.64
N VAL A 492 4.13 47.54 -0.51
CA VAL A 492 4.67 48.11 -1.74
C VAL A 492 3.81 49.26 -2.24
N TYR A 493 2.48 49.15 -2.14
CA TYR A 493 1.55 50.22 -2.46
C TYR A 493 1.73 51.41 -1.54
N LEU A 494 1.88 51.23 -0.23
CA LEU A 494 2.14 52.29 0.73
C LEU A 494 3.52 52.95 0.50
N ARG A 495 4.56 52.18 0.14
CA ARG A 495 5.88 52.70 -0.21
C ARG A 495 5.87 53.52 -1.51
N LYS A 496 5.14 53.06 -2.54
CA LYS A 496 4.96 53.85 -3.78
C LYS A 496 4.24 55.17 -3.54
N ARG A 497 3.42 55.27 -2.50
CA ARG A 497 2.71 56.52 -2.13
C ARG A 497 3.62 57.52 -1.42
N ARG A 498 4.70 57.05 -0.72
CA ARG A 498 5.67 57.94 -0.02
C ARG A 498 6.80 58.46 -0.90
N VAL A 499 6.96 58.00 -2.15
CA VAL A 499 8.06 58.36 -3.05
C VAL A 499 7.61 59.36 -4.14
N LYS A 500 6.45 60.01 -3.96
CA LYS A 500 5.99 61.04 -4.94
C LYS A 500 6.40 62.47 -4.63
N ASP A 501 7.14 62.69 -3.56
CA ASP A 501 7.67 63.99 -3.24
C ASP A 501 9.18 63.90 -3.02
N THR A 502 9.96 63.94 -4.07
CA THR A 502 11.25 64.62 -4.22
C THR A 502 11.82 64.35 -5.62
N ALA A 503 11.79 65.34 -6.46
CA ALA A 503 12.46 65.34 -7.74
C ALA A 503 13.92 65.76 -7.56
N SER A 504 14.84 65.16 -8.25
CA SER A 504 15.86 65.79 -9.09
C SER A 504 17.05 64.92 -9.42
N SER A 505 17.20 64.65 -10.70
CA SER A 505 18.41 64.55 -11.55
C SER A 505 19.67 63.83 -11.13
N LYS A 506 20.08 62.80 -11.89
CA LYS A 506 21.14 62.75 -12.91
C LYS A 506 21.47 61.34 -13.40
N GLU A 507 21.38 61.19 -14.70
CA GLU A 507 22.17 60.46 -15.73
C GLU A 507 23.06 59.23 -15.37
N VAL A 508 22.72 58.06 -15.93
CA VAL A 508 23.15 57.19 -17.06
C VAL A 508 24.66 56.78 -17.10
N PRO A 509 25.13 55.55 -17.49
CA PRO A 509 24.63 54.71 -18.57
C PRO A 509 24.55 53.18 -18.34
N VAL A 510 23.61 52.58 -19.03
CA VAL A 510 23.47 51.32 -19.78
C VAL A 510 24.59 50.27 -19.72
N MET A 511 24.22 49.06 -19.39
CA MET A 511 24.53 47.90 -20.23
C MET A 511 23.53 46.75 -20.01
N GLU A 512 22.96 46.33 -21.11
CA GLU A 512 22.05 45.19 -21.31
C GLU A 512 22.69 43.86 -20.91
N LEU A 513 21.92 42.93 -20.34
CA LEU A 513 21.90 41.53 -20.77
C LEU A 513 20.72 40.73 -20.17
N THR A 514 19.84 40.40 -21.08
CA THR A 514 18.97 39.21 -21.19
C THR A 514 18.46 38.48 -19.94
N LYS A 515 17.14 38.49 -19.85
CA LYS A 515 16.27 37.64 -19.03
C LYS A 515 16.45 36.15 -19.36
N CYS A 516 16.67 35.35 -18.35
CA CYS A 516 16.21 33.95 -18.31
C CYS A 516 15.58 33.71 -16.95
N GLY A 517 14.35 33.21 -16.95
CA GLY A 517 13.53 33.05 -15.75
C GLY A 517 14.13 32.04 -14.77
N SER A 518 14.23 32.45 -13.52
CA SER A 518 14.62 31.58 -12.42
C SER A 518 13.58 31.61 -11.30
N SER A 519 13.03 30.48 -10.98
CA SER A 519 12.41 30.23 -9.69
C SER A 519 13.50 30.27 -8.63
N SER A 520 13.47 31.29 -7.76
CA SER A 520 14.48 31.53 -6.74
C SER A 520 14.30 30.65 -5.52
N LEU A 521 15.31 29.83 -5.21
CA LEU A 521 15.61 29.34 -3.87
C LEU A 521 15.88 30.52 -2.92
N PRO A 522 15.62 30.40 -1.59
CA PRO A 522 15.92 31.45 -0.63
C PRO A 522 17.43 31.76 -0.63
N SER A 523 17.81 32.92 -1.14
CA SER A 523 19.18 33.32 -1.37
C SER A 523 19.98 33.71 -0.11
N GLU A 524 19.44 33.49 1.10
CA GLU A 524 20.09 33.88 2.35
C GLU A 524 20.80 32.75 3.10
N LEU A 525 20.64 31.49 2.64
CA LEU A 525 21.13 30.32 3.39
C LEU A 525 22.21 29.48 2.66
N CYS A 526 22.44 29.68 1.36
CA CYS A 526 23.40 28.90 0.59
C CYS A 526 24.30 29.82 -0.27
N ARG A 527 25.60 29.59 -0.22
CA ARG A 527 26.59 30.26 -1.05
C ARG A 527 26.51 29.73 -2.49
N TYR A 528 26.56 30.62 -3.45
CA TYR A 528 26.58 30.28 -4.86
C TYR A 528 28.03 30.16 -5.37
N PHE A 529 28.36 29.01 -5.96
CA PHE A 529 29.66 28.74 -6.55
C PHE A 529 29.58 28.71 -8.07
N SER A 530 30.48 29.39 -8.73
CA SER A 530 30.56 29.34 -10.20
C SER A 530 31.15 27.98 -10.64
N LEU A 531 30.84 27.53 -11.87
CA LEU A 531 31.42 26.31 -12.44
C LEU A 531 32.96 26.36 -12.50
N ALA A 532 33.54 27.56 -12.67
CA ALA A 532 34.99 27.75 -12.65
C ALA A 532 35.59 27.50 -11.26
N GLU A 533 34.91 27.91 -10.19
CA GLU A 533 35.31 27.62 -8.82
C GLU A 533 35.22 26.12 -8.51
N ILE A 534 34.12 25.48 -8.90
CA ILE A 534 33.94 24.03 -8.73
C ILE A 534 35.03 23.24 -9.46
N LYS A 535 35.35 23.60 -10.72
CA LYS A 535 36.44 22.96 -11.47
C LYS A 535 37.79 23.17 -10.81
N ARG A 536 38.07 24.34 -10.28
CA ARG A 536 39.29 24.62 -9.55
C ARG A 536 39.35 23.82 -8.25
N ALA A 537 38.27 23.78 -7.50
CA ALA A 537 38.15 23.06 -6.25
C ALA A 537 38.38 21.54 -6.38
N THR A 538 38.09 20.96 -7.54
CA THR A 538 38.12 19.52 -7.83
C THR A 538 39.22 19.12 -8.84
N ASN A 539 40.17 19.99 -9.11
CA ASN A 539 41.19 19.80 -10.16
C ASN A 539 40.56 19.38 -11.51
N ASN A 540 39.57 20.17 -11.98
CA ASN A 540 38.81 19.93 -13.21
C ASN A 540 37.97 18.64 -13.20
N LEU A 541 37.41 18.28 -12.03
CA LEU A 541 36.61 17.07 -11.82
C LEU A 541 37.41 15.78 -12.08
N ASP A 542 38.67 15.77 -11.63
CA ASP A 542 39.58 14.63 -11.77
C ASP A 542 39.03 13.42 -11.00
N LYS A 543 39.08 12.26 -11.65
CA LYS A 543 38.57 10.98 -11.09
C LYS A 543 39.29 10.57 -9.79
N VAL A 544 40.55 11.01 -9.58
CA VAL A 544 41.31 10.75 -8.36
C VAL A 544 40.63 11.36 -7.12
N PHE A 545 39.83 12.41 -7.29
CA PHE A 545 39.12 13.07 -6.21
C PHE A 545 37.72 12.49 -5.94
N ILE A 546 37.32 11.41 -6.62
CA ILE A 546 36.03 10.74 -6.36
C ILE A 546 36.09 10.02 -5.02
N ILE A 547 35.26 10.44 -4.06
CA ILE A 547 35.13 9.85 -2.73
C ILE A 547 33.85 9.04 -2.55
N GLY A 548 32.96 9.05 -3.54
CA GLY A 548 31.72 8.26 -3.54
C GLY A 548 31.01 8.30 -4.88
N VAL A 549 30.22 7.25 -5.15
CA VAL A 549 29.36 7.14 -6.32
C VAL A 549 27.96 6.80 -5.83
N GLY A 550 26.97 7.61 -6.19
CA GLY A 550 25.56 7.42 -5.80
C GLY A 550 24.63 7.42 -7.01
N GLY A 551 23.35 7.20 -6.76
CA GLY A 551 22.31 7.19 -7.80
C GLY A 551 22.24 8.45 -8.65
N PHE A 552 22.64 9.59 -8.11
CA PHE A 552 22.66 10.88 -8.83
C PHE A 552 24.01 11.16 -9.54
N GLY A 553 25.05 10.38 -9.28
CA GLY A 553 26.37 10.55 -9.90
C GLY A 553 27.50 10.56 -8.89
N ASN A 554 28.62 11.15 -9.30
CA ASN A 554 29.87 11.12 -8.53
C ASN A 554 29.93 12.23 -7.49
N VAL A 555 30.51 11.92 -6.32
CA VAL A 555 30.84 12.86 -5.25
C VAL A 555 32.37 13.06 -5.25
N TYR A 556 32.79 14.31 -5.39
CA TYR A 556 34.20 14.69 -5.43
C TYR A 556 34.62 15.35 -4.12
N LYS A 557 35.83 15.05 -3.66
CA LYS A 557 36.50 15.85 -2.65
C LYS A 557 36.99 17.15 -3.29
N GLY A 558 36.64 18.27 -2.71
CA GLY A 558 37.07 19.58 -3.20
C GLY A 558 37.64 20.46 -2.09
N PHE A 559 38.36 21.51 -2.50
CA PHE A 559 38.94 22.53 -1.59
C PHE A 559 38.53 23.90 -2.07
N ILE A 560 37.76 24.64 -1.24
CA ILE A 560 37.31 26.00 -1.49
C ILE A 560 38.07 27.01 -0.62
N ASP A 561 37.80 28.29 -0.81
CA ASP A 561 38.40 29.40 -0.06
C ASP A 561 39.92 29.39 -0.09
N GLY A 562 40.52 29.19 -1.28
CA GLY A 562 41.98 29.10 -1.44
C GLY A 562 42.64 27.85 -0.86
N GLY A 563 41.86 26.80 -0.59
CA GLY A 563 42.34 25.54 -0.02
C GLY A 563 42.09 25.41 1.48
N ALA A 564 41.50 26.39 2.11
CA ALA A 564 41.26 26.41 3.56
C ALA A 564 40.12 25.50 4.00
N THR A 565 39.11 25.30 3.15
CA THR A 565 37.90 24.54 3.50
C THR A 565 37.76 23.31 2.60
N GLN A 566 37.71 22.13 3.21
CA GLN A 566 37.47 20.87 2.51
C GLN A 566 35.99 20.61 2.41
N VAL A 567 35.50 20.28 1.21
CA VAL A 567 34.08 20.04 0.93
C VAL A 567 33.86 18.79 0.09
N ALA A 568 32.66 18.22 0.16
CA ALA A 568 32.19 17.20 -0.75
C ALA A 568 31.31 17.86 -1.83
N ILE A 569 31.62 17.63 -3.10
CA ILE A 569 30.93 18.23 -4.25
C ILE A 569 30.23 17.11 -5.01
N LYS A 570 28.90 17.05 -4.92
CA LYS A 570 28.07 16.07 -5.63
C LYS A 570 27.69 16.61 -7.00
N ARG A 571 28.03 15.87 -8.05
CA ARG A 571 27.74 16.24 -9.45
C ARG A 571 26.65 15.36 -10.01
N LEU A 572 25.55 15.98 -10.49
CA LEU A 572 24.51 15.27 -11.21
C LEU A 572 25.07 14.70 -12.54
N ASN A 573 24.83 13.40 -12.77
CA ASN A 573 25.07 12.78 -14.05
C ASN A 573 23.81 12.96 -14.94
N PRO A 574 23.90 13.60 -16.11
CA PRO A 574 22.76 13.78 -17.00
C PRO A 574 22.14 12.47 -17.50
N GLU A 575 22.91 11.38 -17.48
CA GLU A 575 22.46 10.03 -17.87
C GLU A 575 21.94 9.20 -16.68
N SER A 576 21.86 9.80 -15.49
CA SER A 576 21.33 9.12 -14.31
C SER A 576 19.84 8.85 -14.46
N GLN A 577 19.42 7.62 -14.17
CA GLN A 577 18.00 7.25 -14.12
C GLN A 577 17.23 7.91 -12.95
N GLN A 578 17.94 8.40 -11.96
CA GLN A 578 17.39 9.24 -10.90
C GLN A 578 17.34 10.69 -11.41
N GLY A 579 16.18 11.19 -11.67
CA GLY A 579 15.94 12.44 -12.40
C GLY A 579 16.42 13.70 -11.70
N ALA A 580 16.47 14.82 -12.45
CA ALA A 580 16.82 16.13 -11.93
C ALA A 580 15.85 16.65 -10.84
N HIS A 581 14.65 16.09 -10.77
CA HIS A 581 13.65 16.44 -9.77
C HIS A 581 14.03 15.90 -8.39
N GLU A 582 14.42 14.63 -8.27
CA GLU A 582 14.85 14.02 -7.02
C GLU A 582 16.13 14.67 -6.50
N PHE A 583 17.06 14.99 -7.38
CA PHE A 583 18.28 15.72 -7.03
C PHE A 583 17.96 17.11 -6.44
N ARG A 584 16.99 17.82 -7.02
CA ARG A 584 16.52 19.13 -6.50
C ARG A 584 15.85 18.98 -5.15
N THR A 585 15.02 17.95 -4.97
CA THR A 585 14.35 17.65 -3.70
C THR A 585 15.35 17.32 -2.60
N GLU A 586 16.42 16.57 -2.92
CA GLU A 586 17.51 16.30 -1.96
C GLU A 586 18.22 17.58 -1.53
N ILE A 587 18.54 18.49 -2.48
CA ILE A 587 19.14 19.79 -2.16
C ILE A 587 18.20 20.62 -1.27
N GLU A 588 16.93 20.64 -1.59
CA GLU A 588 15.92 21.42 -0.84
C GLU A 588 15.77 20.90 0.59
N MET A 589 15.72 19.58 0.79
CA MET A 589 15.70 18.96 2.11
C MET A 589 16.98 19.24 2.90
N LEU A 590 18.15 19.06 2.28
CA LEU A 590 19.44 19.26 2.97
C LEU A 590 19.71 20.73 3.29
N SER A 591 19.14 21.67 2.52
CA SER A 591 19.25 23.11 2.80
C SER A 591 18.51 23.55 4.07
N GLN A 592 17.49 22.79 4.47
CA GLN A 592 16.66 23.07 5.66
C GLN A 592 17.14 22.35 6.92
N LEU A 593 18.02 21.33 6.77
CA LEU A 593 18.48 20.48 7.87
C LEU A 593 19.87 20.92 8.35
N ARG A 594 19.97 21.44 9.56
CA ARG A 594 21.23 21.68 10.27
C ARG A 594 21.27 20.84 11.53
N HIS A 595 22.11 19.81 11.53
CA HIS A 595 22.28 18.93 12.68
C HIS A 595 23.74 18.51 12.83
N LEU A 596 24.21 18.36 14.06
CA LEU A 596 25.60 18.06 14.40
C LEU A 596 26.16 16.80 13.72
N HIS A 597 25.29 15.83 13.40
CA HIS A 597 25.66 14.56 12.77
C HIS A 597 25.24 14.45 11.30
N LEU A 598 24.78 15.53 10.68
CA LEU A 598 24.40 15.57 9.26
C LEU A 598 25.33 16.52 8.49
N VAL A 599 25.63 16.15 7.24
CA VAL A 599 26.37 17.02 6.32
C VAL A 599 25.48 18.23 5.99
N SER A 600 26.00 19.44 6.25
CA SER A 600 25.31 20.68 5.92
C SER A 600 25.65 21.13 4.51
N LEU A 601 24.66 21.64 3.76
CA LEU A 601 24.89 22.36 2.52
C LEU A 601 25.51 23.74 2.85
N ILE A 602 26.51 24.12 2.04
CA ILE A 602 27.23 25.40 2.16
C ILE A 602 26.69 26.39 1.12
#